data_738629c39d9f89d9b642bea2297af4d0
#
_entry.id   738629c39d9f89d9b642bea2297af4d0
#
_cell.length_a   1.000
_cell.length_b   1.000
_cell.length_c   1.000
_cell.angle_alpha   90.00
_cell.angle_beta   90.00
_cell.angle_gamma   90.00
#
_symmetry.space_group_name_H-M   'P 1'
#
loop_
_entity.id
_entity.type
_entity.pdbx_description
1 polymer ?
#
loop_
_entity_poly.entity_id
_entity_poly.type
_entity_poly.pdbx_seq_one_letter_code
_entity_poly.pdbx_strand_id
1 'polypeptide(L)'
;MWPLWVKKSPCRDARLTANRGRGAGGQLRTRNRQIAAVRGVSFAVEEGETFGLVGPSGCGKSTVLRVIAGLQREWSGRVSALSQPYRPGRRLTGEVRRAVQMVFQDPYASLHPRHTIRRTLEEPLRVNRVPAARTRAAEALAAVGLAPELARRYPNALSGGQRQRVAIARALLLRPRLLLLDEPTSALDMSVQAEILNLLNDLKRASGMTFILVSHDMDVIAHMCDRAATMRRGQIIEVMGRERLSATGATASSGRSPSPLAGEGRGEGSAPTFQRQ
;
A
#
# COMPACT_ATOMS: atom_id res chain seq x y z
N MET A 1 -19.66 8.46 -12.70
CA MET A 1 -20.49 7.26 -12.49
C MET A 1 -19.59 6.03 -12.58
N TRP A 2 -19.42 5.29 -11.49
CA TRP A 2 -18.51 4.13 -11.44
C TRP A 2 -19.05 2.99 -12.30
N PRO A 3 -18.21 2.25 -13.03
CA PRO A 3 -18.65 1.11 -13.83
C PRO A 3 -19.41 0.07 -12.99
N LEU A 4 -20.45 -0.54 -13.54
CA LEU A 4 -21.29 -1.53 -12.85
C LEU A 4 -20.52 -2.70 -12.20
N TRP A 5 -19.30 -2.98 -12.69
CA TRP A 5 -18.45 -4.04 -12.15
C TRP A 5 -17.71 -3.66 -10.88
N VAL A 6 -17.66 -2.38 -10.49
CA VAL A 6 -17.11 -1.92 -9.21
C VAL A 6 -18.08 -2.15 -8.06
N LYS A 7 -19.38 -2.41 -8.35
CA LYS A 7 -20.43 -2.61 -7.34
C LYS A 7 -20.42 -4.04 -6.77
N LYS A 8 -20.28 -4.10 -5.46
CA LYS A 8 -20.53 -5.19 -4.47
C LYS A 8 -20.37 -6.65 -4.92
N SER A 9 -19.38 -7.32 -4.34
CA SER A 9 -19.42 -8.76 -4.04
C SER A 9 -19.24 -8.92 -2.53
N PRO A 10 -20.15 -9.61 -1.81
CA PRO A 10 -20.01 -9.81 -0.37
C PRO A 10 -18.83 -10.72 -0.07
N CYS A 11 -18.02 -10.34 0.90
CA CYS A 11 -16.84 -11.07 1.37
C CYS A 11 -17.06 -11.54 2.81
N ARG A 12 -16.73 -12.77 3.12
CA ARG A 12 -16.64 -13.25 4.50
C ARG A 12 -15.16 -13.36 4.87
N ASP A 13 -14.77 -12.66 5.92
CA ASP A 13 -13.53 -12.74 6.72
C ASP A 13 -12.17 -12.91 6.01
N ALA A 14 -11.31 -11.90 6.12
CA ALA A 14 -9.87 -12.05 6.00
C ALA A 14 -9.26 -12.14 7.41
N ARG A 15 -8.87 -13.34 7.85
CA ARG A 15 -8.18 -13.53 9.13
C ARG A 15 -6.73 -13.89 8.88
N LEU A 16 -5.83 -13.07 9.41
CA LEU A 16 -4.40 -13.36 9.53
C LEU A 16 -4.09 -13.65 11.00
N THR A 17 -3.96 -14.91 11.35
CA THR A 17 -3.48 -15.32 12.66
C THR A 17 -2.14 -16.01 12.50
N ALA A 18 -1.05 -15.29 12.77
CA ALA A 18 0.24 -15.93 13.02
C ALA A 18 0.28 -16.35 14.49
N ASN A 19 0.08 -17.62 14.77
CA ASN A 19 -0.06 -18.15 16.13
C ASN A 19 1.29 -18.23 16.84
N ARG A 20 1.33 -17.84 18.10
CA ARG A 20 2.35 -18.24 19.08
C ARG A 20 2.17 -19.74 19.41
N GLY A 21 2.72 -20.61 18.56
CA GLY A 21 3.04 -21.97 19.00
C GLY A 21 4.25 -21.87 19.91
N ARG A 22 4.18 -22.43 21.13
CA ARG A 22 5.34 -22.64 22.00
C ARG A 22 6.40 -23.37 21.16
N GLY A 23 7.56 -22.78 20.95
CA GLY A 23 8.77 -23.45 20.54
C GLY A 23 9.28 -23.28 19.09
N ALA A 24 8.64 -22.51 18.21
CA ALA A 24 9.23 -22.23 16.89
C ALA A 24 8.91 -20.82 16.44
N GLY A 25 9.83 -19.90 16.63
CA GLY A 25 9.80 -18.59 15.99
C GLY A 25 9.73 -18.77 14.47
N GLY A 26 8.66 -18.30 13.83
CA GLY A 26 8.52 -18.35 12.39
C GLY A 26 9.61 -17.53 11.71
N GLN A 27 10.67 -18.18 11.25
CA GLN A 27 11.77 -17.54 10.55
C GLN A 27 11.44 -17.53 9.04
N LEU A 28 11.32 -16.34 8.47
CA LEU A 28 11.33 -16.17 7.02
C LEU A 28 12.76 -16.43 6.53
N ARG A 29 13.00 -17.58 5.90
CA ARG A 29 14.28 -17.92 5.28
C ARG A 29 14.34 -17.34 3.88
N THR A 30 15.24 -16.42 3.63
CA THR A 30 15.70 -16.09 2.29
C THR A 30 17.02 -16.82 2.01
N ARG A 31 17.26 -17.17 0.76
CA ARG A 31 18.25 -18.15 0.30
C ARG A 31 19.70 -17.86 0.66
N ASN A 32 20.05 -16.70 1.28
CA ASN A 32 21.46 -16.38 1.55
C ASN A 32 21.79 -15.62 2.84
N ARG A 33 20.83 -15.31 3.73
CA ARG A 33 21.07 -14.88 5.12
C ARG A 33 19.78 -15.07 5.90
N GLN A 34 19.85 -15.73 7.05
CA GLN A 34 18.72 -15.91 7.98
C GLN A 34 18.45 -14.59 8.73
N ILE A 35 17.85 -13.63 8.04
CA ILE A 35 17.30 -12.44 8.70
C ILE A 35 15.80 -12.68 8.79
N ALA A 36 15.31 -12.98 9.99
CA ALA A 36 13.89 -13.05 10.28
C ALA A 36 13.31 -11.62 10.18
N ALA A 37 12.84 -11.25 8.99
CA ALA A 37 12.21 -9.93 8.77
C ALA A 37 10.91 -9.79 9.55
N VAL A 38 10.23 -10.91 9.87
CA VAL A 38 9.01 -10.98 10.68
C VAL A 38 9.21 -12.03 11.77
N ARG A 39 9.02 -11.63 13.03
CA ARG A 39 9.30 -12.44 14.24
C ARG A 39 8.04 -12.85 15.00
N GLY A 40 6.92 -12.99 14.30
CA GLY A 40 5.62 -13.28 14.88
C GLY A 40 4.72 -12.05 14.88
N VAL A 41 3.82 -12.03 13.90
CA VAL A 41 2.82 -11.00 13.70
C VAL A 41 1.46 -11.68 13.71
N SER A 42 0.54 -11.15 14.53
CA SER A 42 -0.83 -11.66 14.60
C SER A 42 -1.79 -10.49 14.52
N PHE A 43 -2.66 -10.51 13.52
CA PHE A 43 -3.78 -9.58 13.40
C PHE A 43 -4.90 -10.21 12.56
N ALA A 44 -6.07 -9.66 12.70
CA ALA A 44 -7.24 -9.99 11.88
C ALA A 44 -7.75 -8.71 11.24
N VAL A 45 -8.22 -8.82 10.00
CA VAL A 45 -8.83 -7.72 9.24
C VAL A 45 -10.23 -8.15 8.88
N GLU A 46 -11.19 -7.29 9.17
CA GLU A 46 -12.59 -7.53 8.89
C GLU A 46 -12.95 -7.14 7.45
N GLU A 47 -14.08 -7.64 7.00
CA GLU A 47 -14.56 -7.33 5.67
C GLU A 47 -14.93 -5.85 5.53
N GLY A 48 -14.48 -5.22 4.44
CA GLY A 48 -14.70 -3.80 4.20
C GLY A 48 -13.84 -2.88 5.06
N GLU A 49 -13.02 -3.43 5.98
CA GLU A 49 -12.10 -2.65 6.81
C GLU A 49 -10.90 -2.16 6.00
N THR A 50 -10.36 -0.98 6.34
CA THR A 50 -9.00 -0.58 6.00
C THR A 50 -8.12 -0.76 7.21
N PHE A 51 -7.22 -1.75 7.16
CA PHE A 51 -6.27 -2.03 8.22
C PHE A 51 -4.86 -1.51 7.86
N GLY A 52 -4.29 -0.67 8.72
CA GLY A 52 -2.97 -0.08 8.55
C GLY A 52 -1.86 -0.91 9.16
N LEU A 53 -0.70 -1.00 8.50
CA LEU A 53 0.56 -1.43 9.09
C LEU A 53 1.54 -0.26 9.04
N VAL A 54 1.89 0.31 10.18
CA VAL A 54 2.79 1.46 10.30
C VAL A 54 4.07 1.08 11.04
N GLY A 55 5.15 1.76 10.74
CA GLY A 55 6.44 1.56 11.41
C GLY A 55 7.63 1.92 10.52
N PRO A 56 8.86 1.95 11.08
CA PRO A 56 10.06 2.34 10.35
C PRO A 56 10.37 1.42 9.16
N SER A 57 11.15 1.93 8.22
CA SER A 57 11.62 1.15 7.08
C SER A 57 12.38 -0.11 7.55
N GLY A 58 12.19 -1.22 6.84
CA GLY A 58 12.84 -2.49 7.16
C GLY A 58 12.25 -3.28 8.33
N CYS A 59 11.18 -2.81 9.01
CA CYS A 59 10.57 -3.55 10.12
C CYS A 59 9.73 -4.77 9.71
N GLY A 60 9.54 -5.04 8.40
CA GLY A 60 8.87 -6.23 7.90
C GLY A 60 7.49 -6.03 7.29
N LYS A 61 6.95 -4.80 7.21
CA LYS A 61 5.60 -4.49 6.68
C LYS A 61 5.35 -5.05 5.28
N SER A 62 6.20 -4.69 4.31
CA SER A 62 6.09 -5.18 2.93
C SER A 62 6.27 -6.70 2.82
N THR A 63 7.04 -7.30 3.73
CA THR A 63 7.17 -8.76 3.81
C THR A 63 5.84 -9.40 4.20
N VAL A 64 5.15 -8.85 5.18
CA VAL A 64 3.80 -9.30 5.58
C VAL A 64 2.85 -9.22 4.38
N LEU A 65 2.81 -8.07 3.67
CA LEU A 65 1.97 -7.94 2.48
C LEU A 65 2.32 -8.97 1.40
N ARG A 66 3.60 -9.21 1.14
CA ARG A 66 4.05 -10.19 0.13
C ARG A 66 3.66 -11.63 0.51
N VAL A 67 3.63 -11.96 1.79
CA VAL A 67 3.11 -13.26 2.26
C VAL A 67 1.62 -13.37 1.97
N ILE A 68 0.83 -12.33 2.28
CA ILE A 68 -0.61 -12.31 2.02
C ILE A 68 -0.91 -12.34 0.50
N ALA A 69 -0.11 -11.64 -0.30
CA ALA A 69 -0.19 -11.67 -1.76
C ALA A 69 0.24 -13.03 -2.37
N GLY A 70 0.81 -13.95 -1.56
CA GLY A 70 1.36 -15.23 -2.04
C GLY A 70 2.65 -15.08 -2.87
N LEU A 71 3.30 -13.92 -2.80
CA LEU A 71 4.57 -13.63 -3.48
C LEU A 71 5.77 -14.17 -2.68
N GLN A 72 5.72 -14.08 -1.35
CA GLN A 72 6.67 -14.73 -0.45
C GLN A 72 6.08 -16.07 -0.02
N ARG A 73 6.77 -17.18 -0.36
CA ARG A 73 6.26 -18.53 -0.09
C ARG A 73 6.89 -19.19 1.14
N GLU A 74 8.09 -18.77 1.50
CA GLU A 74 8.82 -19.27 2.65
C GLU A 74 8.40 -18.47 3.89
N TRP A 75 7.48 -19.01 4.66
CA TRP A 75 6.97 -18.46 5.90
C TRP A 75 6.49 -19.59 6.81
N SER A 76 6.28 -19.30 8.10
CA SER A 76 5.73 -20.24 9.08
C SER A 76 4.58 -19.56 9.84
N GLY A 77 3.74 -20.37 10.47
CA GLY A 77 2.54 -19.89 11.15
C GLY A 77 1.26 -20.21 10.38
N ARG A 78 0.23 -19.44 10.59
CA ARG A 78 -1.07 -19.57 9.89
C ARG A 78 -1.43 -18.28 9.20
N VAL A 79 -1.74 -18.38 7.92
CA VAL A 79 -2.23 -17.29 7.09
C VAL A 79 -3.48 -17.77 6.39
N SER A 80 -4.53 -16.97 6.42
CA SER A 80 -5.74 -17.20 5.65
C SER A 80 -6.25 -15.88 5.08
N ALA A 81 -6.85 -15.92 3.91
CA ALA A 81 -7.60 -14.81 3.37
C ALA A 81 -8.88 -15.36 2.73
N LEU A 82 -9.99 -14.62 2.86
CA LEU A 82 -11.28 -15.01 2.32
C LEU A 82 -11.73 -16.40 2.81
N SER A 83 -11.48 -16.70 4.07
CA SER A 83 -11.73 -18.01 4.70
C SER A 83 -10.93 -19.17 4.11
N GLN A 84 -9.95 -18.92 3.23
CA GLN A 84 -9.09 -19.94 2.63
C GLN A 84 -7.74 -19.97 3.33
N PRO A 85 -7.32 -21.10 3.94
CA PRO A 85 -6.01 -21.22 4.55
C PRO A 85 -4.91 -21.34 3.51
N TYR A 86 -3.81 -20.63 3.73
CA TYR A 86 -2.61 -20.70 2.89
C TYR A 86 -1.71 -21.84 3.34
N ARG A 87 -0.96 -22.41 2.41
CA ARG A 87 0.06 -23.43 2.68
C ARG A 87 1.45 -22.88 2.36
N PRO A 88 2.41 -22.90 3.32
CA PRO A 88 3.79 -22.51 3.04
C PRO A 88 4.36 -23.28 1.84
N GLY A 89 5.22 -22.64 1.07
CA GLY A 89 5.83 -23.24 -0.13
C GLY A 89 4.91 -23.28 -1.36
N ARG A 90 3.59 -23.15 -1.21
CA ARG A 90 2.64 -23.22 -2.34
C ARG A 90 2.27 -21.86 -2.90
N ARG A 91 1.99 -21.84 -4.20
CA ARG A 91 1.44 -20.64 -4.89
C ARG A 91 -0.05 -20.52 -4.58
N LEU A 92 -0.53 -19.29 -4.48
CA LEU A 92 -1.95 -19.02 -4.52
C LEU A 92 -2.51 -19.35 -5.91
N THR A 93 -3.64 -20.02 -5.94
CA THR A 93 -4.32 -20.44 -7.17
C THR A 93 -5.80 -20.11 -7.13
N GLY A 94 -6.47 -20.24 -8.27
CA GLY A 94 -7.91 -20.13 -8.36
C GLY A 94 -8.47 -18.76 -7.95
N GLU A 95 -9.54 -18.78 -7.17
CA GLU A 95 -10.28 -17.59 -6.75
C GLU A 95 -9.45 -16.68 -5.83
N VAL A 96 -8.73 -17.25 -4.85
CA VAL A 96 -7.91 -16.47 -3.90
C VAL A 96 -6.88 -15.61 -4.63
N ARG A 97 -6.19 -16.17 -5.64
CA ARG A 97 -5.22 -15.42 -6.43
C ARG A 97 -5.85 -14.22 -7.16
N ARG A 98 -7.08 -14.34 -7.63
CA ARG A 98 -7.80 -13.24 -8.30
C ARG A 98 -8.35 -12.24 -7.30
N ALA A 99 -8.85 -12.74 -6.17
CA ALA A 99 -9.50 -11.92 -5.16
C ALA A 99 -8.53 -11.13 -4.27
N VAL A 100 -7.24 -11.52 -4.21
CA VAL A 100 -6.18 -10.79 -3.49
C VAL A 100 -5.24 -10.16 -4.51
N GLN A 101 -5.23 -8.84 -4.57
CA GLN A 101 -4.36 -8.08 -5.48
C GLN A 101 -3.49 -7.11 -4.70
N MET A 102 -2.37 -6.67 -5.30
CA MET A 102 -1.40 -5.80 -4.65
C MET A 102 -0.99 -4.64 -5.55
N VAL A 103 -0.96 -3.46 -4.98
CA VAL A 103 -0.32 -2.26 -5.52
C VAL A 103 1.03 -2.11 -4.84
N PHE A 104 2.09 -2.05 -5.63
CA PHE A 104 3.47 -1.99 -5.15
C PHE A 104 3.91 -0.54 -4.91
N GLN A 105 4.90 -0.37 -4.07
CA GLN A 105 5.51 0.91 -3.70
C GLN A 105 6.05 1.68 -4.92
N ASP A 106 6.73 0.98 -5.84
CA ASP A 106 7.27 1.58 -7.06
C ASP A 106 6.38 1.24 -8.27
N PRO A 107 5.56 2.20 -8.74
CA PRO A 107 4.73 1.99 -9.90
C PRO A 107 5.57 1.83 -11.18
N TYR A 108 6.77 2.44 -11.24
CA TYR A 108 7.66 2.33 -12.39
C TYR A 108 8.18 0.91 -12.57
N ALA A 109 8.73 0.32 -11.51
CA ALA A 109 9.20 -1.07 -11.52
C ALA A 109 8.06 -2.07 -11.72
N SER A 110 6.82 -1.69 -11.39
CA SER A 110 5.65 -2.56 -11.53
C SER A 110 5.09 -2.62 -12.95
N LEU A 111 5.41 -1.64 -13.82
CA LEU A 111 4.92 -1.54 -15.19
C LEU A 111 6.02 -1.92 -16.18
N HIS A 112 5.72 -2.82 -17.12
CA HIS A 112 6.70 -3.24 -18.13
C HIS A 112 6.99 -2.08 -19.11
N PRO A 113 8.25 -1.58 -19.22
CA PRO A 113 8.57 -0.36 -19.96
C PRO A 113 8.26 -0.40 -21.45
N ARG A 114 8.25 -1.60 -22.06
CA ARG A 114 7.97 -1.83 -23.48
C ARG A 114 6.52 -2.22 -23.77
N HIS A 115 5.64 -2.24 -22.77
CA HIS A 115 4.20 -2.45 -22.97
C HIS A 115 3.47 -1.12 -22.97
N THR A 116 2.54 -0.94 -23.91
CA THR A 116 1.58 0.16 -23.81
C THR A 116 0.70 -0.03 -22.59
N ILE A 117 0.12 1.05 -22.08
CA ILE A 117 -0.80 1.00 -20.92
C ILE A 117 -1.96 0.04 -21.20
N ARG A 118 -2.52 0.07 -22.41
CA ARG A 118 -3.56 -0.89 -22.82
C ARG A 118 -3.08 -2.34 -22.65
N ARG A 119 -1.90 -2.69 -23.19
CA ARG A 119 -1.36 -4.06 -23.08
C ARG A 119 -1.16 -4.46 -21.61
N THR A 120 -0.63 -3.56 -20.80
CA THR A 120 -0.42 -3.75 -19.36
C THR A 120 -1.73 -4.05 -18.63
N LEU A 121 -2.83 -3.38 -18.99
CA LEU A 121 -4.15 -3.62 -18.40
C LEU A 121 -4.86 -4.85 -18.98
N GLU A 122 -4.70 -5.16 -20.25
CA GLU A 122 -5.32 -6.35 -20.85
C GLU A 122 -4.66 -7.66 -20.40
N GLU A 123 -3.36 -7.64 -20.07
CA GLU A 123 -2.59 -8.85 -19.74
C GLU A 123 -3.18 -9.66 -18.56
N PRO A 124 -3.49 -9.07 -17.39
CA PRO A 124 -4.11 -9.80 -16.28
C PRO A 124 -5.44 -10.46 -16.67
N LEU A 125 -6.23 -9.78 -17.50
CA LEU A 125 -7.52 -10.29 -17.98
C LEU A 125 -7.34 -11.49 -18.91
N ARG A 126 -6.40 -11.40 -19.87
CA ARG A 126 -6.07 -12.47 -20.80
C ARG A 126 -5.52 -13.70 -20.09
N VAL A 127 -4.58 -13.52 -19.16
CA VAL A 127 -3.99 -14.62 -18.37
C VAL A 127 -5.05 -15.34 -17.53
N ASN A 128 -6.05 -14.62 -17.03
CA ASN A 128 -7.14 -15.20 -16.24
C ASN A 128 -8.36 -15.59 -17.12
N ARG A 129 -8.25 -15.53 -18.45
CA ARG A 129 -9.31 -15.86 -19.42
C ARG A 129 -10.60 -15.06 -19.19
N VAL A 130 -10.47 -13.81 -18.76
CA VAL A 130 -11.62 -12.92 -18.54
C VAL A 130 -12.04 -12.33 -19.89
N PRO A 131 -13.33 -12.45 -20.28
CA PRO A 131 -13.82 -11.93 -21.56
C PRO A 131 -13.81 -10.40 -21.60
N ALA A 132 -13.91 -9.83 -22.80
CA ALA A 132 -13.99 -8.39 -23.06
C ALA A 132 -12.80 -7.59 -22.46
N ALA A 133 -11.58 -8.13 -22.57
CA ALA A 133 -10.37 -7.55 -21.96
C ALA A 133 -10.15 -6.09 -22.37
N ARG A 134 -10.40 -5.73 -23.64
CA ARG A 134 -10.24 -4.36 -24.14
C ARG A 134 -11.22 -3.38 -23.51
N THR A 135 -12.49 -3.74 -23.43
CA THR A 135 -13.54 -2.92 -22.80
C THR A 135 -13.26 -2.71 -21.33
N ARG A 136 -12.94 -3.80 -20.60
CA ARG A 136 -12.63 -3.74 -19.17
C ARG A 136 -11.37 -2.91 -18.87
N ALA A 137 -10.35 -2.98 -19.74
CA ALA A 137 -9.16 -2.15 -19.60
C ALA A 137 -9.49 -0.65 -19.77
N ALA A 138 -10.37 -0.30 -20.73
CA ALA A 138 -10.83 1.07 -20.92
C ALA A 138 -11.66 1.56 -19.72
N GLU A 139 -12.59 0.74 -19.23
CA GLU A 139 -13.39 1.03 -18.04
C GLU A 139 -12.51 1.23 -16.79
N ALA A 140 -11.46 0.41 -16.62
CA ALA A 140 -10.53 0.54 -15.51
C ALA A 140 -9.72 1.84 -15.57
N LEU A 141 -9.32 2.31 -16.77
CA LEU A 141 -8.68 3.61 -16.95
C LEU A 141 -9.62 4.75 -16.56
N ALA A 142 -10.86 4.70 -17.02
CA ALA A 142 -11.86 5.71 -16.69
C ALA A 142 -12.14 5.73 -15.17
N ALA A 143 -12.19 4.55 -14.53
CA ALA A 143 -12.42 4.42 -13.09
C ALA A 143 -11.33 5.08 -12.22
N VAL A 144 -10.11 5.23 -12.73
CA VAL A 144 -9.04 5.94 -12.03
C VAL A 144 -8.83 7.37 -12.54
N GLY A 145 -9.77 7.90 -13.32
CA GLY A 145 -9.76 9.28 -13.83
C GLY A 145 -8.68 9.54 -14.88
N LEU A 146 -8.30 8.53 -15.67
CA LEU A 146 -7.34 8.66 -16.76
C LEU A 146 -8.05 8.72 -18.11
N ALA A 147 -7.58 9.65 -18.97
CA ALA A 147 -8.10 9.81 -20.32
C ALA A 147 -7.83 8.57 -21.19
N PRO A 148 -8.79 8.16 -22.05
CA PRO A 148 -8.68 6.97 -22.89
C PRO A 148 -7.45 6.96 -23.82
N GLU A 149 -6.98 8.13 -24.24
CA GLU A 149 -5.84 8.32 -25.13
C GLU A 149 -4.53 7.78 -24.51
N LEU A 150 -4.43 7.80 -23.17
CA LEU A 150 -3.29 7.28 -22.43
C LEU A 150 -3.10 5.77 -22.62
N ALA A 151 -4.15 5.05 -23.03
CA ALA A 151 -4.07 3.61 -23.31
C ALA A 151 -3.01 3.25 -24.36
N ARG A 152 -2.71 4.17 -25.29
CA ARG A 152 -1.71 3.97 -26.36
C ARG A 152 -0.30 4.39 -25.97
N ARG A 153 -0.14 5.09 -24.83
CA ARG A 153 1.17 5.56 -24.34
C ARG A 153 1.94 4.44 -23.65
N TYR A 154 3.24 4.66 -23.49
CA TYR A 154 4.14 3.82 -22.70
C TYR A 154 4.32 4.40 -21.31
N PRO A 155 4.73 3.61 -20.29
CA PRO A 155 4.88 4.09 -18.92
C PRO A 155 5.81 5.29 -18.76
N ASN A 156 6.87 5.39 -19.57
CA ASN A 156 7.81 6.50 -19.53
C ASN A 156 7.20 7.85 -19.96
N ALA A 157 6.11 7.83 -20.72
CA ALA A 157 5.40 9.03 -21.17
C ALA A 157 4.32 9.51 -20.17
N LEU A 158 4.22 8.90 -18.98
CA LEU A 158 3.26 9.23 -17.94
C LEU A 158 3.94 9.93 -16.76
N SER A 159 3.20 10.81 -16.05
CA SER A 159 3.64 11.35 -14.76
C SER A 159 3.65 10.27 -13.67
N GLY A 160 4.28 10.54 -12.52
CA GLY A 160 4.29 9.64 -11.36
C GLY A 160 2.88 9.26 -10.92
N GLY A 161 2.00 10.24 -10.73
CA GLY A 161 0.61 10.03 -10.35
C GLY A 161 -0.20 9.26 -11.40
N GLN A 162 0.02 9.52 -12.70
CA GLN A 162 -0.62 8.74 -13.77
C GLN A 162 -0.17 7.28 -13.76
N ARG A 163 1.12 7.01 -13.55
CA ARG A 163 1.64 5.64 -13.41
C ARG A 163 1.03 4.93 -12.22
N GLN A 164 0.89 5.62 -11.08
CA GLN A 164 0.26 5.07 -9.88
C GLN A 164 -1.21 4.74 -10.13
N ARG A 165 -1.96 5.62 -10.79
CA ARG A 165 -3.35 5.36 -11.19
C ARG A 165 -3.46 4.15 -12.12
N VAL A 166 -2.52 3.96 -13.06
CA VAL A 166 -2.46 2.74 -13.91
C VAL A 166 -2.18 1.49 -13.08
N ALA A 167 -1.27 1.55 -12.09
CA ALA A 167 -0.98 0.41 -11.22
C ALA A 167 -2.22 0.03 -10.37
N ILE A 168 -2.96 1.02 -9.87
CA ILE A 168 -4.23 0.81 -9.17
C ILE A 168 -5.27 0.21 -10.13
N ALA A 169 -5.46 0.78 -11.33
CA ALA A 169 -6.38 0.27 -12.34
C ALA A 169 -6.08 -1.21 -12.66
N ARG A 170 -4.81 -1.56 -12.83
CA ARG A 170 -4.38 -2.94 -13.09
C ARG A 170 -4.77 -3.89 -11.96
N ALA A 171 -4.59 -3.49 -10.72
CA ALA A 171 -4.96 -4.30 -9.56
C ALA A 171 -6.48 -4.53 -9.47
N LEU A 172 -7.29 -3.57 -9.91
CA LEU A 172 -8.76 -3.64 -9.87
C LEU A 172 -9.38 -4.52 -10.96
N LEU A 173 -8.67 -4.82 -12.06
CA LEU A 173 -9.22 -5.54 -13.22
C LEU A 173 -9.81 -6.91 -12.89
N LEU A 174 -9.25 -7.60 -11.90
CA LEU A 174 -9.71 -8.92 -11.47
C LEU A 174 -10.80 -8.85 -10.39
N ARG A 175 -11.31 -7.65 -10.09
CA ARG A 175 -12.34 -7.39 -9.05
C ARG A 175 -11.92 -7.98 -7.71
N PRO A 176 -10.81 -7.52 -7.13
CA PRO A 176 -10.32 -8.05 -5.87
C PRO A 176 -11.32 -7.79 -4.75
N ARG A 177 -11.31 -8.68 -3.77
CA ARG A 177 -12.03 -8.53 -2.50
C ARG A 177 -11.10 -7.98 -1.43
N LEU A 178 -9.78 -8.24 -1.57
CA LEU A 178 -8.72 -7.72 -0.72
C LEU A 178 -7.66 -7.03 -1.59
N LEU A 179 -7.45 -5.75 -1.32
CA LEU A 179 -6.42 -4.94 -1.96
C LEU A 179 -5.31 -4.63 -0.97
N LEU A 180 -4.10 -5.02 -1.31
CA LEU A 180 -2.88 -4.78 -0.55
C LEU A 180 -2.19 -3.56 -1.13
N LEU A 181 -1.91 -2.57 -0.30
CA LEU A 181 -1.34 -1.27 -0.68
C LEU A 181 0.02 -1.12 0.02
N ASP A 182 1.12 -1.31 -0.71
CA ASP A 182 2.47 -1.19 -0.18
C ASP A 182 3.00 0.22 -0.48
N GLU A 183 2.92 1.13 0.49
CA GLU A 183 3.32 2.54 0.39
C GLU A 183 2.84 3.23 -0.91
N PRO A 184 1.53 3.26 -1.20
CA PRO A 184 1.02 3.60 -2.53
C PRO A 184 1.25 5.06 -2.94
N THR A 185 1.74 5.91 -2.06
CA THR A 185 1.92 7.35 -2.30
C THR A 185 3.31 7.86 -1.94
N SER A 186 4.22 7.01 -1.44
CA SER A 186 5.54 7.43 -0.91
C SER A 186 6.49 8.09 -1.93
N ALA A 187 6.28 7.84 -3.22
CA ALA A 187 7.09 8.40 -4.31
C ALA A 187 6.42 9.59 -5.03
N LEU A 188 5.36 10.16 -4.45
CA LEU A 188 4.56 11.22 -5.06
C LEU A 188 4.65 12.51 -4.24
N ASP A 189 4.45 13.65 -4.91
CA ASP A 189 4.30 14.94 -4.24
C ASP A 189 2.98 14.99 -3.44
N MET A 190 2.89 15.92 -2.47
CA MET A 190 1.78 15.99 -1.51
C MET A 190 0.41 16.18 -2.18
N SER A 191 0.33 16.93 -3.28
CA SER A 191 -0.95 17.19 -3.95
C SER A 191 -1.45 15.93 -4.66
N VAL A 192 -0.57 15.24 -5.39
CA VAL A 192 -0.88 13.98 -6.06
C VAL A 192 -1.13 12.85 -5.06
N GLN A 193 -0.41 12.86 -3.91
CA GLN A 193 -0.67 11.92 -2.82
C GLN A 193 -2.14 12.03 -2.34
N ALA A 194 -2.62 13.24 -2.04
CA ALA A 194 -3.99 13.46 -1.60
C ALA A 194 -5.02 12.97 -2.64
N GLU A 195 -4.77 13.24 -3.93
CA GLU A 195 -5.64 12.74 -5.01
C GLU A 195 -5.70 11.21 -5.08
N ILE A 196 -4.57 10.52 -4.91
CA ILE A 196 -4.52 9.05 -4.92
C ILE A 196 -5.24 8.46 -3.69
N LEU A 197 -5.07 9.06 -2.51
CA LEU A 197 -5.77 8.61 -1.30
C LEU A 197 -7.29 8.80 -1.42
N ASN A 198 -7.74 9.93 -1.96
CA ASN A 198 -9.16 10.17 -2.22
C ASN A 198 -9.72 9.16 -3.24
N LEU A 199 -9.00 8.91 -4.34
CA LEU A 199 -9.36 7.90 -5.32
C LEU A 199 -9.53 6.52 -4.67
N LEU A 200 -8.59 6.09 -3.81
CA LEU A 200 -8.67 4.81 -3.10
C LEU A 200 -9.87 4.75 -2.15
N ASN A 201 -10.18 5.83 -1.44
CA ASN A 201 -11.35 5.94 -0.58
C ASN A 201 -12.65 5.81 -1.39
N ASP A 202 -12.75 6.49 -2.53
CA ASP A 202 -13.92 6.42 -3.41
C ASP A 202 -14.10 5.01 -3.98
N LEU A 203 -13.02 4.37 -4.41
CA LEU A 203 -13.02 2.98 -4.86
C LEU A 203 -13.50 2.02 -3.77
N LYS A 204 -13.02 2.20 -2.53
CA LYS A 204 -13.45 1.41 -1.36
C LYS A 204 -14.95 1.57 -1.12
N ARG A 205 -15.45 2.82 -1.06
CA ARG A 205 -16.88 3.11 -0.85
C ARG A 205 -17.77 2.48 -1.92
N ALA A 206 -17.32 2.55 -3.19
CA ALA A 206 -18.09 2.01 -4.31
C ALA A 206 -18.14 0.49 -4.36
N SER A 207 -17.08 -0.20 -3.92
CA SER A 207 -16.91 -1.64 -4.07
C SER A 207 -17.09 -2.45 -2.78
N GLY A 208 -16.92 -1.84 -1.61
CA GLY A 208 -16.89 -2.54 -0.33
C GLY A 208 -15.66 -3.41 -0.13
N MET A 209 -14.58 -3.18 -0.88
CA MET A 209 -13.31 -3.92 -0.76
C MET A 209 -12.67 -3.75 0.61
N THR A 210 -11.97 -4.77 1.05
CA THR A 210 -11.08 -4.73 2.22
C THR A 210 -9.71 -4.25 1.78
N PHE A 211 -9.09 -3.35 2.56
CA PHE A 211 -7.74 -2.86 2.32
C PHE A 211 -6.78 -3.26 3.43
N ILE A 212 -5.55 -3.61 3.07
CA ILE A 212 -4.41 -3.61 4.00
C ILE A 212 -3.39 -2.61 3.45
N LEU A 213 -3.18 -1.53 4.19
CA LEU A 213 -2.34 -0.40 3.80
C LEU A 213 -1.04 -0.40 4.62
N VAL A 214 0.08 -0.38 3.95
CA VAL A 214 1.40 -0.10 4.55
C VAL A 214 1.76 1.35 4.30
N SER A 215 2.14 2.06 5.34
CA SER A 215 2.72 3.39 5.28
C SER A 215 3.72 3.59 6.41
N HIS A 216 4.67 4.49 6.22
CA HIS A 216 5.49 5.04 7.30
C HIS A 216 4.95 6.40 7.78
N ASP A 217 3.95 6.95 7.10
CA ASP A 217 3.30 8.22 7.38
C ASP A 217 2.02 7.98 8.21
N MET A 218 1.98 8.57 9.42
CA MET A 218 0.84 8.45 10.33
C MET A 218 -0.37 9.24 9.85
N ASP A 219 -0.20 10.33 9.11
CA ASP A 219 -1.30 11.12 8.58
C ASP A 219 -2.07 10.34 7.51
N VAL A 220 -1.35 9.61 6.65
CA VAL A 220 -1.94 8.68 5.68
C VAL A 220 -2.73 7.57 6.39
N ILE A 221 -2.16 7.00 7.45
CA ILE A 221 -2.82 5.95 8.24
C ILE A 221 -4.07 6.48 8.94
N ALA A 222 -4.00 7.65 9.57
CA ALA A 222 -5.13 8.27 10.26
C ALA A 222 -6.26 8.63 9.28
N HIS A 223 -5.92 9.07 8.07
CA HIS A 223 -6.89 9.42 7.02
C HIS A 223 -7.59 8.20 6.42
N MET A 224 -6.87 7.09 6.21
CA MET A 224 -7.34 5.95 5.42
C MET A 224 -7.87 4.79 6.26
N CYS A 225 -7.36 4.59 7.49
CA CYS A 225 -7.51 3.34 8.21
C CYS A 225 -8.59 3.40 9.29
N ASP A 226 -9.32 2.31 9.45
CA ASP A 226 -10.26 2.08 10.54
C ASP A 226 -9.52 1.62 11.79
N ARG A 227 -8.49 0.79 11.62
CA ARG A 227 -7.54 0.32 12.64
C ARG A 227 -6.15 0.24 12.06
N ALA A 228 -5.13 0.33 12.89
CA ALA A 228 -3.75 0.13 12.48
C ALA A 228 -2.92 -0.59 13.54
N ALA A 229 -1.92 -1.34 13.08
CA ALA A 229 -0.91 -1.97 13.92
C ALA A 229 0.45 -1.32 13.72
N THR A 230 1.10 -0.94 14.81
CA THR A 230 2.48 -0.45 14.79
C THR A 230 3.44 -1.64 14.80
N MET A 231 4.31 -1.70 13.79
CA MET A 231 5.35 -2.72 13.67
C MET A 231 6.73 -2.18 14.01
N ARG A 232 7.48 -2.93 14.80
CA ARG A 232 8.88 -2.64 15.11
C ARG A 232 9.68 -3.94 15.20
N ARG A 233 10.84 -4.00 14.53
CA ARG A 233 11.74 -5.17 14.56
C ARG A 233 11.04 -6.50 14.26
N GLY A 234 10.11 -6.50 13.32
CA GLY A 234 9.39 -7.71 12.89
C GLY A 234 8.25 -8.17 13.80
N GLN A 235 7.81 -7.34 14.73
CA GLN A 235 6.71 -7.62 15.67
C GLN A 235 5.67 -6.52 15.65
N ILE A 236 4.42 -6.83 15.93
CA ILE A 236 3.39 -5.85 16.27
C ILE A 236 3.58 -5.48 17.73
N ILE A 237 3.72 -4.18 18.02
CA ILE A 237 3.86 -3.64 19.37
C ILE A 237 2.51 -3.18 19.90
N GLU A 238 1.68 -2.64 19.03
CA GLU A 238 0.39 -2.05 19.40
C GLU A 238 -0.60 -2.16 18.25
N VAL A 239 -1.88 -2.26 18.57
CA VAL A 239 -3.00 -2.11 17.62
C VAL A 239 -3.87 -0.95 18.10
N MET A 240 -4.07 0.02 17.22
CA MET A 240 -4.84 1.24 17.50
C MET A 240 -6.16 1.21 16.73
N GLY A 241 -7.25 1.60 17.38
CA GLY A 241 -8.53 1.88 16.75
C GLY A 241 -8.60 3.31 16.20
N ARG A 242 -9.68 3.62 15.50
CA ARG A 242 -9.89 4.89 14.79
C ARG A 242 -9.78 6.12 15.69
N GLU A 243 -10.31 6.05 16.90
CA GLU A 243 -10.26 7.19 17.85
C GLU A 243 -8.82 7.60 18.19
N ARG A 244 -7.95 6.61 18.46
CA ARG A 244 -6.53 6.88 18.75
C ARG A 244 -5.75 7.33 17.53
N LEU A 245 -6.08 6.80 16.34
CA LEU A 245 -5.46 7.22 15.08
C LEU A 245 -5.76 8.71 14.80
N SER A 246 -7.00 9.14 14.99
CA SER A 246 -7.39 10.56 14.82
C SER A 246 -6.69 11.49 15.80
N ALA A 247 -6.53 11.07 17.06
CA ALA A 247 -5.82 11.86 18.07
C ALA A 247 -4.32 11.99 17.75
N THR A 248 -3.69 10.93 17.24
CA THR A 248 -2.26 10.91 16.90
C THR A 248 -1.96 11.76 15.66
N GLY A 249 -2.83 11.75 14.64
CA GLY A 249 -2.69 12.59 13.45
C GLY A 249 -2.82 14.09 13.78
N ALA A 250 -3.74 14.46 14.70
CA ALA A 250 -3.90 15.85 15.13
C ALA A 250 -2.66 16.41 15.86
N THR A 251 -1.94 15.58 16.62
CA THR A 251 -0.71 15.99 17.31
C THR A 251 0.50 16.07 16.38
N ALA A 252 0.57 15.26 15.32
CA ALA A 252 1.63 15.33 14.32
C ALA A 252 1.56 16.61 13.47
N SER A 253 0.34 17.08 13.14
CA SER A 253 0.14 18.31 12.36
C SER A 253 0.39 19.61 13.17
N SER A 254 0.28 19.57 14.50
CA SER A 254 0.54 20.72 15.39
C SER A 254 2.00 20.87 15.80
N GLY A 255 2.87 19.91 15.49
CA GLY A 255 4.29 19.88 15.88
C GLY A 255 5.25 20.68 14.97
N ARG A 256 4.78 21.54 14.08
CA ARG A 256 5.63 22.57 13.46
C ARG A 256 5.77 23.73 14.43
N SER A 257 6.75 23.63 15.33
CA SER A 257 7.21 24.77 16.12
C SER A 257 7.66 25.89 15.17
N PRO A 258 7.18 27.13 15.34
CA PRO A 258 7.76 28.27 14.65
C PRO A 258 9.19 28.46 15.15
N SER A 259 10.14 28.59 14.24
CA SER A 259 11.50 29.04 14.55
C SER A 259 11.44 30.31 15.37
N PRO A 260 12.23 30.45 16.47
CA PRO A 260 12.30 31.70 17.19
C PRO A 260 12.94 32.75 16.31
N LEU A 261 12.18 33.76 15.96
CA LEU A 261 12.68 35.01 15.40
C LEU A 261 13.69 35.61 16.38
N ALA A 262 14.85 35.94 15.83
CA ALA A 262 15.95 36.60 16.47
C ALA A 262 15.49 37.86 17.22
N GLY A 263 15.74 37.90 18.53
CA GLY A 263 15.68 39.09 19.34
C GLY A 263 16.88 39.97 19.05
N GLU A 264 16.62 41.24 18.99
CA GLU A 264 17.55 42.38 18.93
C GLU A 264 18.64 42.30 19.99
N GLY A 265 19.85 42.61 19.60
CA GLY A 265 21.00 42.89 20.50
C GLY A 265 21.90 43.90 19.85
N ARG A 266 21.75 45.19 20.24
CA ARG A 266 22.70 46.28 19.97
C ARG A 266 24.04 45.95 20.61
N GLY A 267 25.14 46.36 19.97
CA GLY A 267 26.47 46.41 20.58
C GLY A 267 27.51 46.94 19.60
N GLU A 268 27.88 48.19 19.82
CA GLU A 268 28.94 48.96 19.19
C GLU A 268 30.31 48.27 19.30
N GLY A 269 31.20 48.53 18.38
CA GLY A 269 32.64 48.55 18.70
C GLY A 269 33.60 48.12 17.56
N SER A 270 34.17 49.12 16.93
CA SER A 270 35.57 49.19 16.49
C SER A 270 36.13 48.27 15.41
N ALA A 271 36.41 48.86 14.29
CA ALA A 271 37.47 48.40 13.35
C ALA A 271 38.86 48.40 14.03
N PRO A 272 39.79 47.57 13.52
CA PRO A 272 40.94 48.18 12.85
C PRO A 272 41.33 47.50 11.50
N THR A 273 41.70 48.38 10.64
CA THR A 273 42.52 48.24 9.43
C THR A 273 43.78 47.38 9.68
N PHE A 274 44.11 46.44 8.79
CA PHE A 274 45.52 46.17 8.44
C PHE A 274 45.63 45.54 7.03
N GLN A 275 46.47 46.21 6.27
CA GLN A 275 47.22 46.08 5.06
C GLN A 275 47.65 44.69 4.62
N ARG A 276 47.73 44.59 3.29
CA ARG A 276 48.54 43.80 2.35
C ARG A 276 49.81 43.12 2.92
N GLN A 277 49.96 41.85 2.59
CA GLN A 277 51.02 41.34 1.73
C GLN A 277 50.58 40.12 0.98
#